data_df2d5b558628739b56d0aea6d096fcbb
#
_entry.id   df2d5b558628739b56d0aea6d096fcbb
#
_cell.length_a   1.000
_cell.length_b   1.000
_cell.length_c   1.000
_cell.angle_alpha   90.00
_cell.angle_beta   90.00
_cell.angle_gamma   90.00
#
_symmetry.space_group_name_H-M   'P 1'
#
loop_
_entity.id
_entity.type
_entity.pdbx_description
1 polymer ?
#
loop_
_entity_poly.entity_id
_entity_poly.type
_entity_poly.pdbx_seq_one_letter_code
_entity_poly.pdbx_strand_id
1 'polypeptide(L)'
;MTRRNKLTARIGIVAAMTLSACPASQGQERDKAPAKKIAIRAGRLIDGKSDTPILNALIVVEGDKIVSVTAGGTPPAGVELIDLSQATVLPGFADVHTHVLLNGDITAEDYDTQLLKESTPYRAILAARNARIALENGFTTIRDVETEGAMYADVDVKTAIAKGEVPGPRMQVATRAMTPTGMYPLLGYSWELKVPTGVQYVDGVEGARKAVREQVMYGADWIKYYSDRRYHFEDDGVLHSMVNFTDEEAKAIVDETHRLGKKVAAHCIGSDGIAAALRAGVDTIEHGDGFTDALLDEAAKKGVYWVPTITVGAYVAPGRGGNWVKMVDLEKIAFQKALKKNVKIALGTDAGGFDWKELNEAEEFVYYANYGMTPMQAIRSGTVVPAELLGWSDKAGTIEAGKWADIVAVSGDPLKDITELKRVKFVMKAGAVYKNEVH
;
A
#
# COMPACT_ATOMS: atom_id res chain seq x y z
N MET A 1 -34.48 -0.46 -87.26
CA MET A 1 -34.23 0.73 -86.61
C MET A 1 -33.11 0.55 -85.62
N THR A 2 -31.99 1.08 -85.90
CA THR A 2 -30.65 0.64 -85.59
C THR A 2 -30.16 1.13 -84.24
N ARG A 3 -29.75 0.18 -83.37
CA ARG A 3 -29.00 0.48 -82.16
C ARG A 3 -27.50 0.52 -82.49
N ARG A 4 -26.85 1.62 -82.18
CA ARG A 4 -25.39 1.75 -82.19
C ARG A 4 -24.84 1.55 -80.79
N ASN A 5 -24.05 0.49 -80.61
CA ASN A 5 -23.21 0.24 -79.43
C ASN A 5 -22.02 1.20 -79.46
N LYS A 6 -21.77 1.91 -78.32
CA LYS A 6 -20.50 2.59 -78.08
C LYS A 6 -19.71 1.79 -77.02
N LEU A 7 -18.59 1.27 -77.50
CA LEU A 7 -17.54 0.68 -76.65
C LEU A 7 -16.78 1.83 -75.97
N THR A 8 -16.72 1.83 -74.65
CA THR A 8 -15.85 2.72 -73.88
C THR A 8 -14.67 1.90 -73.36
N ALA A 9 -13.47 2.24 -73.85
CA ALA A 9 -12.22 1.70 -73.39
C ALA A 9 -11.89 2.23 -72.01
N ARG A 10 -11.66 1.38 -71.02
CA ARG A 10 -11.09 1.74 -69.74
C ARG A 10 -9.56 1.66 -69.79
N ILE A 11 -8.90 2.79 -69.68
CA ILE A 11 -7.45 2.90 -69.51
C ILE A 11 -7.17 2.67 -68.02
N GLY A 12 -6.51 1.56 -67.72
CA GLY A 12 -6.01 1.26 -66.39
C GLY A 12 -4.68 2.00 -66.13
N ILE A 13 -4.69 2.95 -65.19
CA ILE A 13 -3.46 3.53 -64.69
C ILE A 13 -2.92 2.63 -63.59
N VAL A 14 -1.79 1.96 -63.87
CA VAL A 14 -1.01 1.24 -62.85
C VAL A 14 -0.13 2.30 -62.15
N ALA A 15 -0.49 2.67 -60.91
CA ALA A 15 0.36 3.49 -60.08
C ALA A 15 1.42 2.58 -59.44
N ALA A 16 2.66 2.70 -59.84
CA ALA A 16 3.80 2.07 -59.17
C ALA A 16 4.05 2.82 -57.86
N MET A 17 3.72 2.20 -56.71
CA MET A 17 4.15 2.67 -55.38
C MET A 17 5.65 2.32 -55.18
N THR A 18 6.51 3.31 -55.31
CA THR A 18 7.90 3.20 -54.84
C THR A 18 7.87 3.26 -53.31
N LEU A 19 8.17 2.13 -52.63
CA LEU A 19 8.47 2.12 -51.21
C LEU A 19 9.81 2.85 -50.99
N SER A 20 9.72 4.09 -50.52
CA SER A 20 10.89 4.78 -49.95
C SER A 20 11.16 4.13 -48.58
N ALA A 21 12.24 3.36 -48.50
CA ALA A 21 12.79 2.89 -47.22
C ALA A 21 13.25 4.11 -46.42
N CYS A 22 12.50 4.46 -45.36
CA CYS A 22 13.01 5.36 -44.34
C CYS A 22 14.24 4.70 -43.68
N PRO A 23 15.40 5.41 -43.60
CA PRO A 23 16.54 4.91 -42.83
C PRO A 23 16.08 4.79 -41.38
N ALA A 24 16.26 3.58 -40.78
CA ALA A 24 16.06 3.37 -39.37
C ALA A 24 16.94 4.39 -38.62
N SER A 25 16.29 5.31 -37.92
CA SER A 25 16.96 6.20 -36.97
C SER A 25 17.63 5.30 -35.92
N GLN A 26 18.93 5.13 -36.01
CA GLN A 26 19.75 4.63 -34.92
C GLN A 26 19.55 5.62 -33.77
N GLY A 27 18.70 5.27 -32.80
CA GLY A 27 18.60 6.02 -31.56
C GLY A 27 19.99 6.02 -30.94
N GLN A 28 20.66 7.18 -30.95
CA GLN A 28 21.82 7.40 -30.12
C GLN A 28 21.41 7.10 -28.69
N GLU A 29 21.91 6.00 -28.11
CA GLU A 29 21.98 5.85 -26.67
C GLU A 29 22.66 7.11 -26.15
N ARG A 30 21.86 8.01 -25.57
CA ARG A 30 22.42 9.12 -24.81
C ARG A 30 23.22 8.48 -23.70
N ASP A 31 24.55 8.68 -23.72
CA ASP A 31 25.43 8.34 -22.61
C ASP A 31 24.79 8.90 -21.33
N LYS A 32 24.22 8.03 -20.52
CA LYS A 32 23.71 8.42 -19.19
C LYS A 32 24.95 8.88 -18.42
N ALA A 33 24.91 10.13 -17.94
CA ALA A 33 25.90 10.60 -16.99
C ALA A 33 26.14 9.54 -15.91
N PRO A 34 27.40 9.30 -15.48
CA PRO A 34 27.68 8.30 -14.47
C PRO A 34 26.80 8.53 -13.24
N ALA A 35 26.18 7.47 -12.74
CA ALA A 35 25.27 7.56 -11.60
C ALA A 35 26.04 8.14 -10.39
N LYS A 36 25.44 9.12 -9.72
CA LYS A 36 26.03 9.75 -8.54
C LYS A 36 26.28 8.69 -7.47
N LYS A 37 27.51 8.66 -6.93
CA LYS A 37 27.85 7.84 -5.76
C LYS A 37 27.74 8.66 -4.48
N ILE A 38 27.19 8.05 -3.43
CA ILE A 38 27.05 8.62 -2.09
C ILE A 38 27.50 7.55 -1.08
N ALA A 39 28.29 7.96 -0.10
CA ALA A 39 28.62 7.14 1.06
C ALA A 39 27.80 7.62 2.27
N ILE A 40 27.23 6.70 3.04
CA ILE A 40 26.52 6.99 4.28
C ILE A 40 27.28 6.30 5.41
N ARG A 41 27.70 7.06 6.42
CA ARG A 41 28.28 6.53 7.63
C ARG A 41 27.20 6.45 8.71
N ALA A 42 26.86 5.25 9.14
CA ALA A 42 25.88 5.00 10.18
C ALA A 42 26.57 4.70 11.52
N GLY A 43 26.17 5.35 12.61
CA GLY A 43 26.64 4.97 13.94
C GLY A 43 26.18 3.58 14.33
N ARG A 44 24.92 3.29 14.03
CA ARG A 44 24.25 1.98 14.13
C ARG A 44 23.46 1.71 12.87
N LEU A 45 23.50 0.49 12.38
CA LEU A 45 22.68 0.02 11.27
C LEU A 45 21.84 -1.17 11.72
N ILE A 46 20.51 -1.03 11.63
CA ILE A 46 19.55 -2.13 11.68
C ILE A 46 19.24 -2.49 10.23
N ASP A 47 19.87 -3.53 9.72
CA ASP A 47 19.81 -3.88 8.29
C ASP A 47 18.50 -4.59 7.88
N GLY A 48 17.63 -4.92 8.83
CA GLY A 48 16.40 -5.70 8.63
C GLY A 48 16.62 -7.21 8.59
N LYS A 49 17.85 -7.69 8.36
CA LYS A 49 18.19 -9.10 8.22
C LYS A 49 18.78 -9.69 9.50
N SER A 50 19.76 -9.01 10.06
CA SER A 50 20.49 -9.43 11.26
C SER A 50 19.66 -9.17 12.52
N ASP A 51 19.81 -10.04 13.55
CA ASP A 51 19.17 -9.82 14.84
C ASP A 51 19.89 -8.77 15.70
N THR A 52 21.15 -8.49 15.36
CA THR A 52 22.00 -7.51 16.06
C THR A 52 22.40 -6.40 15.11
N PRO A 53 22.35 -5.12 15.55
CA PRO A 53 22.78 -4.01 14.74
C PRO A 53 24.28 -4.05 14.40
N ILE A 54 24.63 -3.56 13.21
CA ILE A 54 26.01 -3.35 12.79
C ILE A 54 26.46 -1.96 13.26
N LEU A 55 27.54 -1.90 14.04
CA LEU A 55 28.09 -0.63 14.52
C LEU A 55 29.08 -0.03 13.51
N ASN A 56 29.06 1.31 13.41
CA ASN A 56 29.94 2.09 12.51
C ASN A 56 29.89 1.57 11.07
N ALA A 57 28.68 1.30 10.55
CA ALA A 57 28.52 0.79 9.19
C ALA A 57 28.80 1.87 8.14
N LEU A 58 29.38 1.45 7.03
CA LEU A 58 29.52 2.26 5.82
C LEU A 58 28.65 1.65 4.72
N ILE A 59 27.69 2.45 4.21
CA ILE A 59 26.78 2.10 3.12
C ILE A 59 27.20 2.94 1.91
N VAL A 60 27.41 2.29 0.76
CA VAL A 60 27.67 3.00 -0.50
C VAL A 60 26.46 2.82 -1.42
N VAL A 61 25.99 3.94 -1.95
CA VAL A 61 24.86 4.02 -2.87
C VAL A 61 25.37 4.52 -4.21
N GLU A 62 24.89 3.96 -5.32
CA GLU A 62 25.12 4.43 -6.68
C GLU A 62 23.80 4.49 -7.44
N GLY A 63 23.39 5.69 -7.84
CA GLY A 63 22.07 5.92 -8.41
C GLY A 63 20.97 5.56 -7.41
N ASP A 64 20.08 4.65 -7.78
CA ASP A 64 18.97 4.20 -6.95
C ASP A 64 19.28 2.92 -6.14
N LYS A 65 20.53 2.42 -6.16
CA LYS A 65 20.92 1.14 -5.57
C LYS A 65 21.95 1.25 -4.48
N ILE A 66 21.83 0.39 -3.50
CA ILE A 66 22.89 0.10 -2.54
C ILE A 66 23.91 -0.80 -3.25
N VAL A 67 25.18 -0.39 -3.27
CA VAL A 67 26.27 -1.18 -3.91
C VAL A 67 27.11 -1.95 -2.90
N SER A 68 27.23 -1.44 -1.68
CA SER A 68 27.92 -2.17 -0.60
C SER A 68 27.47 -1.73 0.79
N VAL A 69 27.59 -2.66 1.73
CA VAL A 69 27.41 -2.43 3.16
C VAL A 69 28.55 -3.13 3.89
N THR A 70 29.30 -2.39 4.70
CA THR A 70 30.44 -2.92 5.47
C THR A 70 30.42 -2.45 6.92
N ALA A 71 30.91 -3.27 7.84
CA ALA A 71 31.18 -2.85 9.20
C ALA A 71 32.49 -2.06 9.22
N GLY A 72 32.43 -0.76 9.46
CA GLY A 72 33.58 0.15 9.35
C GLY A 72 33.97 0.45 7.89
N GLY A 73 35.13 1.07 7.76
CA GLY A 73 35.71 1.39 6.45
C GLY A 73 35.86 2.89 6.19
N THR A 74 36.61 3.21 5.12
CA THR A 74 36.80 4.57 4.64
C THR A 74 35.94 4.80 3.41
N PRO A 75 35.19 5.92 3.34
CA PRO A 75 34.44 6.27 2.14
C PRO A 75 35.38 6.28 0.90
N PRO A 76 34.90 5.83 -0.27
CA PRO A 76 35.67 5.89 -1.49
C PRO A 76 36.11 7.33 -1.81
N ALA A 77 37.32 7.50 -2.34
CA ALA A 77 37.84 8.84 -2.65
C ALA A 77 36.91 9.58 -3.63
N GLY A 78 36.66 10.86 -3.35
CA GLY A 78 35.82 11.73 -4.21
C GLY A 78 34.32 11.46 -4.17
N VAL A 79 33.85 10.59 -3.25
CA VAL A 79 32.43 10.32 -3.05
C VAL A 79 31.86 11.24 -1.94
N GLU A 80 30.70 11.82 -2.18
CA GLU A 80 29.98 12.59 -1.16
C GLU A 80 29.69 11.72 0.08
N LEU A 81 30.00 12.23 1.27
CA LEU A 81 29.71 11.55 2.53
C LEU A 81 28.54 12.21 3.23
N ILE A 82 27.51 11.41 3.52
CA ILE A 82 26.44 11.75 4.46
C ILE A 82 26.83 11.12 5.81
N ASP A 83 27.10 11.97 6.80
CA ASP A 83 27.51 11.51 8.13
C ASP A 83 26.29 11.33 9.04
N LEU A 84 25.93 10.08 9.30
CA LEU A 84 24.89 9.65 10.25
C LEU A 84 25.52 8.85 11.42
N SER A 85 26.77 9.18 11.79
CA SER A 85 27.52 8.47 12.84
C SER A 85 26.89 8.59 14.23
N GLN A 86 26.01 9.56 14.45
CA GLN A 86 25.27 9.75 15.68
C GLN A 86 23.83 9.19 15.61
N ALA A 87 23.46 8.54 14.52
CA ALA A 87 22.10 8.05 14.28
C ALA A 87 22.04 6.52 14.11
N THR A 88 20.83 5.99 14.26
CA THR A 88 20.48 4.63 13.87
C THR A 88 19.84 4.66 12.50
N VAL A 89 20.45 3.96 11.56
CA VAL A 89 20.01 3.82 10.17
C VAL A 89 19.20 2.53 10.01
N LEU A 90 18.09 2.59 9.28
CA LEU A 90 17.18 1.47 9.02
C LEU A 90 16.76 1.45 7.54
N PRO A 91 16.20 0.32 7.04
CA PRO A 91 15.48 0.32 5.76
C PRO A 91 14.30 1.31 5.81
N GLY A 92 13.99 1.92 4.67
CA GLY A 92 12.76 2.70 4.55
C GLY A 92 11.54 1.87 4.95
N PHE A 93 10.61 2.49 5.68
CA PHE A 93 9.41 1.85 6.17
C PHE A 93 8.40 1.62 5.04
N ALA A 94 7.52 0.65 5.25
CA ALA A 94 6.41 0.37 4.36
C ALA A 94 5.10 0.27 5.15
N ASP A 95 4.08 1.00 4.68
CA ASP A 95 2.70 0.91 5.16
C ASP A 95 1.85 0.23 4.08
N VAL A 96 1.26 -0.93 4.38
CA VAL A 96 0.52 -1.70 3.39
C VAL A 96 -1.00 -1.53 3.49
N HIS A 97 -1.47 -0.51 4.21
CA HIS A 97 -2.87 -0.15 4.25
C HIS A 97 -3.03 1.37 4.43
N THR A 98 -3.19 2.08 3.35
CA THR A 98 -3.39 3.54 3.35
C THR A 98 -4.53 3.94 2.42
N HIS A 99 -5.03 5.17 2.62
CA HIS A 99 -6.02 5.86 1.80
C HIS A 99 -5.53 7.29 1.55
N VAL A 100 -4.64 7.47 0.57
CA VAL A 100 -4.05 8.80 0.31
C VAL A 100 -5.08 9.84 -0.12
N LEU A 101 -6.25 9.41 -0.60
CA LEU A 101 -7.36 10.26 -1.06
C LEU A 101 -8.39 10.55 0.04
N LEU A 102 -8.14 10.15 1.30
CA LEU A 102 -8.99 10.38 2.46
C LEU A 102 -8.23 11.18 3.54
N ASN A 103 -8.92 12.01 4.32
CA ASN A 103 -8.34 12.87 5.35
C ASN A 103 -9.19 12.88 6.62
N GLY A 104 -9.20 11.77 7.36
CA GLY A 104 -10.00 11.55 8.56
C GLY A 104 -11.42 11.11 8.24
N ASP A 105 -11.89 10.10 8.97
CA ASP A 105 -13.22 9.49 8.82
C ASP A 105 -13.73 9.02 10.18
N ILE A 106 -13.82 9.93 11.17
CA ILE A 106 -14.39 9.60 12.48
C ILE A 106 -15.90 9.47 12.37
N THR A 107 -16.54 10.40 11.65
CA THR A 107 -17.99 10.49 11.54
C THR A 107 -18.47 10.34 10.10
N ALA A 108 -19.73 9.97 9.92
CA ALA A 108 -20.36 9.94 8.59
C ALA A 108 -20.35 11.33 7.92
N GLU A 109 -20.41 12.43 8.69
CA GLU A 109 -20.34 13.79 8.15
C GLU A 109 -18.97 14.12 7.56
N ASP A 110 -17.88 13.65 8.20
CA ASP A 110 -16.52 13.81 7.68
C ASP A 110 -16.37 13.11 6.33
N TYR A 111 -16.86 11.88 6.25
CA TYR A 111 -16.85 11.09 5.02
C TYR A 111 -17.70 11.71 3.92
N ASP A 112 -18.95 12.09 4.22
CA ASP A 112 -19.87 12.72 3.28
C ASP A 112 -19.31 14.05 2.73
N THR A 113 -18.60 14.81 3.55
CA THR A 113 -17.96 16.06 3.12
C THR A 113 -16.92 15.77 2.04
N GLN A 114 -16.05 14.81 2.22
CA GLN A 114 -15.03 14.46 1.25
C GLN A 114 -15.62 13.84 -0.02
N LEU A 115 -16.64 12.99 0.12
CA LEU A 115 -17.23 12.29 -1.01
C LEU A 115 -18.16 13.19 -1.85
N LEU A 116 -18.94 14.09 -1.22
CA LEU A 116 -20.03 14.83 -1.85
C LEU A 116 -19.71 16.30 -2.09
N LYS A 117 -18.74 16.89 -1.39
CA LYS A 117 -18.41 18.32 -1.46
C LYS A 117 -17.02 18.59 -2.04
N GLU A 118 -16.14 17.59 -2.09
CA GLU A 118 -14.80 17.74 -2.64
C GLU A 118 -14.68 17.07 -4.00
N SER A 119 -14.12 17.80 -4.98
CA SER A 119 -13.92 17.24 -6.32
C SER A 119 -12.75 16.26 -6.37
N THR A 120 -12.79 15.26 -7.26
CA THR A 120 -11.68 14.32 -7.47
C THR A 120 -10.34 15.01 -7.77
N PRO A 121 -10.24 16.07 -8.61
CA PRO A 121 -8.98 16.80 -8.79
C PRO A 121 -8.45 17.42 -7.50
N TYR A 122 -9.30 17.97 -6.65
CA TYR A 122 -8.89 18.52 -5.36
C TYR A 122 -8.35 17.42 -4.44
N ARG A 123 -9.06 16.30 -4.34
CA ARG A 123 -8.64 15.14 -3.55
C ARG A 123 -7.32 14.55 -4.06
N ALA A 124 -7.07 14.53 -5.39
CA ALA A 124 -5.79 14.09 -5.95
C ALA A 124 -4.62 15.01 -5.55
N ILE A 125 -4.85 16.34 -5.45
CA ILE A 125 -3.85 17.30 -4.95
C ILE A 125 -3.57 17.04 -3.46
N LEU A 126 -4.60 16.79 -2.65
CA LEU A 126 -4.45 16.41 -1.25
C LEU A 126 -3.70 15.08 -1.11
N ALA A 127 -3.97 14.11 -1.97
CA ALA A 127 -3.30 12.81 -1.98
C ALA A 127 -1.79 12.95 -2.25
N ALA A 128 -1.38 13.84 -3.16
CA ALA A 128 0.05 14.12 -3.36
C ALA A 128 0.72 14.71 -2.11
N ARG A 129 0.01 15.59 -1.35
CA ARG A 129 0.47 16.08 -0.04
C ARG A 129 0.57 14.95 0.98
N ASN A 130 -0.43 14.08 1.07
CA ASN A 130 -0.50 12.97 2.02
C ASN A 130 0.63 11.97 1.76
N ALA A 131 0.84 11.60 0.51
CA ALA A 131 1.96 10.76 0.08
C ALA A 131 3.33 11.38 0.44
N ARG A 132 3.47 12.72 0.34
CA ARG A 132 4.67 13.42 0.79
C ARG A 132 4.84 13.33 2.31
N ILE A 133 3.77 13.48 3.09
CA ILE A 133 3.81 13.33 4.56
C ILE A 133 4.29 11.92 4.92
N ALA A 134 3.73 10.87 4.32
CA ALA A 134 4.20 9.50 4.52
C ALA A 134 5.70 9.35 4.25
N LEU A 135 6.19 9.89 3.12
CA LEU A 135 7.62 9.85 2.80
C LEU A 135 8.48 10.57 3.85
N GLU A 136 8.07 11.76 4.30
CA GLU A 136 8.80 12.56 5.31
C GLU A 136 8.77 11.90 6.70
N ASN A 137 7.77 11.05 6.98
CA ASN A 137 7.69 10.18 8.17
C ASN A 137 8.55 8.91 8.04
N GLY A 138 9.18 8.67 6.89
CA GLY A 138 10.07 7.53 6.67
C GLY A 138 9.44 6.37 5.89
N PHE A 139 8.19 6.46 5.49
CA PHE A 139 7.52 5.46 4.68
C PHE A 139 7.90 5.66 3.20
N THR A 140 8.89 4.91 2.76
CA THR A 140 9.38 4.97 1.36
C THR A 140 8.54 4.11 0.43
N THR A 141 7.66 3.29 0.96
CA THR A 141 6.71 2.41 0.27
C THR A 141 5.34 2.47 0.93
N ILE A 142 4.27 2.56 0.15
CA ILE A 142 2.88 2.40 0.63
C ILE A 142 2.08 1.51 -0.33
N ARG A 143 1.04 0.84 0.21
CA ARG A 143 -0.03 0.24 -0.54
C ARG A 143 -1.33 0.99 -0.24
N ASP A 144 -1.83 1.72 -1.23
CA ASP A 144 -3.13 2.40 -1.17
C ASP A 144 -4.22 1.40 -1.53
N VAL A 145 -5.14 1.14 -0.62
CA VAL A 145 -6.09 0.02 -0.78
C VAL A 145 -7.49 0.44 -1.19
N GLU A 146 -7.77 1.75 -1.23
CA GLU A 146 -9.03 2.28 -1.74
C GLU A 146 -8.96 3.78 -2.02
N THR A 147 -9.67 4.25 -3.06
CA THR A 147 -9.74 5.67 -3.42
C THR A 147 -10.89 6.41 -2.74
N GLU A 148 -11.75 5.71 -2.01
CA GLU A 148 -12.92 6.27 -1.32
C GLU A 148 -13.76 7.17 -2.25
N GLY A 149 -14.13 6.63 -3.41
CA GLY A 149 -14.96 7.31 -4.42
C GLY A 149 -14.21 8.21 -5.41
N ALA A 150 -12.91 8.39 -5.29
CA ALA A 150 -12.12 9.16 -6.26
C ALA A 150 -11.68 8.34 -7.48
N MET A 151 -12.40 7.30 -7.82
CA MET A 151 -12.25 6.45 -9.01
C MET A 151 -10.84 5.81 -9.10
N TYR A 152 -9.98 6.26 -10.01
CA TYR A 152 -8.64 5.74 -10.28
C TYR A 152 -7.55 6.79 -9.99
N ALA A 153 -7.85 7.78 -9.15
CA ALA A 153 -6.94 8.88 -8.87
C ALA A 153 -5.67 8.45 -8.11
N ASP A 154 -5.68 7.33 -7.39
CA ASP A 154 -4.51 6.71 -6.78
C ASP A 154 -3.47 6.27 -7.83
N VAL A 155 -3.92 5.77 -8.99
CA VAL A 155 -3.06 5.43 -10.14
C VAL A 155 -2.39 6.69 -10.70
N ASP A 156 -3.11 7.81 -10.74
CA ASP A 156 -2.56 9.09 -11.21
C ASP A 156 -1.50 9.62 -10.24
N VAL A 157 -1.76 9.58 -8.94
CA VAL A 157 -0.80 9.96 -7.88
C VAL A 157 0.44 9.06 -7.93
N LYS A 158 0.27 7.73 -7.99
CA LYS A 158 1.36 6.76 -8.17
C LYS A 158 2.20 7.11 -9.42
N THR A 159 1.54 7.44 -10.52
CA THR A 159 2.21 7.77 -11.78
C THR A 159 3.01 9.07 -11.68
N ALA A 160 2.43 10.12 -11.06
CA ALA A 160 3.11 11.39 -10.85
C ALA A 160 4.34 11.23 -9.95
N ILE A 161 4.25 10.44 -8.89
CA ILE A 161 5.40 10.13 -8.02
C ILE A 161 6.47 9.33 -8.77
N ALA A 162 6.07 8.33 -9.56
CA ALA A 162 7.01 7.50 -10.32
C ALA A 162 7.77 8.28 -11.40
N LYS A 163 7.14 9.32 -11.98
CA LYS A 163 7.74 10.24 -12.94
C LYS A 163 8.58 11.36 -12.29
N GLY A 164 8.52 11.49 -10.96
CA GLY A 164 9.21 12.56 -10.22
C GLY A 164 8.53 13.93 -10.31
N GLU A 165 7.28 13.99 -10.73
CA GLU A 165 6.50 15.23 -10.79
C GLU A 165 6.15 15.75 -9.40
N VAL A 166 5.92 14.83 -8.45
CA VAL A 166 5.68 15.12 -7.04
C VAL A 166 6.47 14.17 -6.14
N PRO A 167 6.92 14.62 -4.95
CA PRO A 167 7.56 13.73 -3.97
C PRO A 167 6.52 12.79 -3.34
N GLY A 168 6.94 11.55 -3.06
CA GLY A 168 6.11 10.55 -2.39
C GLY A 168 6.81 9.19 -2.36
N PRO A 169 6.24 8.20 -1.66
CA PRO A 169 6.75 6.83 -1.58
C PRO A 169 6.57 6.07 -2.91
N ARG A 170 7.12 4.87 -3.01
CA ARG A 170 6.71 3.91 -4.04
C ARG A 170 5.30 3.43 -3.69
N MET A 171 4.42 3.35 -4.67
CA MET A 171 3.03 2.95 -4.43
C MET A 171 2.66 1.68 -5.17
N GLN A 172 1.93 0.79 -4.48
CA GLN A 172 0.99 -0.15 -5.10
C GLN A 172 -0.42 0.30 -4.74
N VAL A 173 -1.36 0.13 -5.67
CA VAL A 173 -2.71 0.70 -5.54
C VAL A 173 -3.78 -0.34 -5.84
N ALA A 174 -4.93 -0.25 -5.16
CA ALA A 174 -6.07 -1.12 -5.34
C ALA A 174 -7.29 -0.43 -5.99
N THR A 175 -7.21 0.85 -6.24
CA THR A 175 -8.24 1.66 -6.88
C THR A 175 -9.57 1.69 -6.10
N ARG A 176 -10.60 1.04 -6.57
CA ARG A 176 -11.95 1.08 -6.00
C ARG A 176 -12.24 -0.21 -5.24
N ALA A 177 -12.54 -0.13 -3.95
CA ALA A 177 -13.00 -1.32 -3.25
C ALA A 177 -14.37 -1.78 -3.76
N MET A 178 -14.59 -3.10 -3.79
CA MET A 178 -15.83 -3.70 -4.27
C MET A 178 -16.73 -4.12 -3.13
N THR A 179 -18.04 -3.94 -3.31
CA THR A 179 -19.07 -4.44 -2.41
C THR A 179 -20.36 -4.71 -3.20
N PRO A 180 -21.25 -5.62 -2.76
CA PRO A 180 -22.56 -5.78 -3.40
C PRO A 180 -23.47 -4.58 -3.20
N THR A 181 -24.45 -4.43 -4.07
CA THR A 181 -25.48 -3.38 -3.96
C THR A 181 -26.10 -3.34 -2.56
N GLY A 182 -26.14 -2.15 -1.95
CA GLY A 182 -26.76 -1.92 -0.64
C GLY A 182 -25.90 -2.25 0.58
N MET A 183 -24.67 -2.75 0.40
CA MET A 183 -23.78 -3.10 1.52
C MET A 183 -22.83 -1.99 1.95
N TYR A 184 -22.81 -0.87 1.23
CA TYR A 184 -22.07 0.35 1.59
C TYR A 184 -22.92 1.59 1.31
N PRO A 185 -24.03 1.80 2.06
CA PRO A 185 -24.92 2.92 1.81
C PRO A 185 -24.35 4.21 2.39
N LEU A 186 -24.58 5.32 1.70
CA LEU A 186 -24.59 6.65 2.31
C LEU A 186 -25.88 6.79 3.13
N LEU A 187 -25.76 6.79 4.44
CA LEU A 187 -26.92 6.84 5.32
C LEU A 187 -27.53 8.25 5.38
N GLY A 188 -28.87 8.32 5.42
CA GLY A 188 -29.62 9.56 5.59
C GLY A 188 -29.99 10.30 4.31
N TYR A 189 -29.63 9.79 3.14
CA TYR A 189 -30.03 10.39 1.86
C TYR A 189 -31.29 9.73 1.29
N SER A 190 -32.12 10.53 0.61
CA SER A 190 -33.27 10.02 -0.13
C SER A 190 -32.81 9.12 -1.27
N TRP A 191 -33.51 8.00 -1.49
CA TRP A 191 -33.25 7.08 -2.60
C TRP A 191 -33.39 7.74 -3.99
N GLU A 192 -34.07 8.89 -4.09
CA GLU A 192 -34.21 9.68 -5.32
C GLU A 192 -32.92 10.40 -5.71
N LEU A 193 -32.00 10.59 -4.75
CA LEU A 193 -30.73 11.27 -5.00
C LEU A 193 -29.70 10.29 -5.57
N LYS A 194 -29.09 10.68 -6.70
CA LYS A 194 -27.96 9.98 -7.26
C LYS A 194 -26.68 10.61 -6.70
N VAL A 195 -26.19 10.05 -5.61
CA VAL A 195 -24.94 10.51 -4.97
C VAL A 195 -23.76 9.62 -5.39
N PRO A 196 -22.54 10.16 -5.46
CA PRO A 196 -21.35 9.34 -5.60
C PRO A 196 -21.25 8.28 -4.50
N THR A 197 -20.60 7.16 -4.77
CA THR A 197 -20.35 6.10 -3.80
C THR A 197 -18.86 5.95 -3.58
N GLY A 198 -18.45 5.67 -2.34
CA GLY A 198 -17.05 5.40 -2.00
C GLY A 198 -16.51 4.17 -2.72
N VAL A 199 -17.36 3.22 -3.03
CA VAL A 199 -17.06 1.88 -3.54
C VAL A 199 -17.52 1.64 -4.97
N GLN A 200 -17.12 0.53 -5.56
CA GLN A 200 -17.71 -0.02 -6.77
C GLN A 200 -18.72 -1.09 -6.38
N TYR A 201 -20.02 -0.86 -6.72
CA TYR A 201 -21.04 -1.91 -6.57
C TYR A 201 -20.86 -3.00 -7.62
N VAL A 202 -20.88 -4.24 -7.14
CA VAL A 202 -20.60 -5.43 -7.94
C VAL A 202 -21.55 -6.55 -7.51
N ASP A 203 -22.39 -7.01 -8.42
CA ASP A 203 -23.34 -8.09 -8.15
C ASP A 203 -23.11 -9.24 -9.13
N GLY A 204 -23.15 -10.45 -8.61
CA GLY A 204 -23.01 -11.69 -9.36
C GLY A 204 -21.57 -11.98 -9.84
N VAL A 205 -21.32 -13.25 -10.15
CA VAL A 205 -19.99 -13.75 -10.57
C VAL A 205 -19.46 -13.04 -11.80
N GLU A 206 -20.29 -12.77 -12.81
CA GLU A 206 -19.86 -12.07 -14.03
C GLU A 206 -19.57 -10.60 -13.78
N GLY A 207 -20.34 -9.95 -12.90
CA GLY A 207 -20.08 -8.58 -12.42
C GLY A 207 -18.72 -8.49 -11.72
N ALA A 208 -18.42 -9.45 -10.83
CA ALA A 208 -17.17 -9.56 -10.11
C ALA A 208 -15.96 -9.66 -11.08
N ARG A 209 -16.00 -10.59 -12.01
CA ARG A 209 -14.94 -10.76 -13.03
C ARG A 209 -14.75 -9.52 -13.89
N LYS A 210 -15.85 -8.87 -14.29
CA LYS A 210 -15.80 -7.64 -15.09
C LYS A 210 -15.12 -6.51 -14.31
N ALA A 211 -15.49 -6.30 -13.04
CA ALA A 211 -14.92 -5.27 -12.19
C ALA A 211 -13.41 -5.46 -11.99
N VAL A 212 -12.96 -6.70 -11.69
CA VAL A 212 -11.54 -7.02 -11.56
C VAL A 212 -10.77 -6.66 -12.84
N ARG A 213 -11.28 -7.07 -14.01
CA ARG A 213 -10.64 -6.78 -15.32
C ARG A 213 -10.56 -5.28 -15.59
N GLU A 214 -11.62 -4.55 -15.27
CA GLU A 214 -11.68 -3.09 -15.42
C GLU A 214 -10.64 -2.40 -14.54
N GLN A 215 -10.59 -2.72 -13.24
CA GLN A 215 -9.63 -2.12 -12.32
C GLN A 215 -8.18 -2.40 -12.71
N VAL A 216 -7.87 -3.65 -13.10
CA VAL A 216 -6.54 -4.02 -13.60
C VAL A 216 -6.19 -3.29 -14.89
N MET A 217 -7.14 -3.11 -15.81
CA MET A 217 -6.96 -2.33 -17.05
C MET A 217 -6.60 -0.87 -16.74
N TYR A 218 -7.19 -0.28 -15.70
CA TYR A 218 -6.89 1.09 -15.27
C TYR A 218 -5.68 1.23 -14.37
N GLY A 219 -4.97 0.15 -14.06
CA GLY A 219 -3.66 0.19 -13.39
C GLY A 219 -3.62 -0.27 -11.94
N ALA A 220 -4.66 -0.95 -11.46
CA ALA A 220 -4.65 -1.60 -10.16
C ALA A 220 -3.54 -2.65 -10.05
N ASP A 221 -2.77 -2.59 -8.97
CA ASP A 221 -1.78 -3.60 -8.59
C ASP A 221 -2.41 -4.68 -7.71
N TRP A 222 -3.43 -4.32 -6.96
CA TRP A 222 -4.22 -5.12 -6.04
C TRP A 222 -5.70 -4.97 -6.33
N ILE A 223 -6.49 -5.91 -5.82
CA ILE A 223 -7.94 -5.79 -5.76
C ILE A 223 -8.35 -5.75 -4.29
N LYS A 224 -9.21 -4.79 -3.92
CA LYS A 224 -9.81 -4.67 -2.58
C LYS A 224 -11.29 -4.96 -2.64
N TYR A 225 -11.80 -5.70 -1.65
CA TYR A 225 -13.24 -5.83 -1.46
C TYR A 225 -13.60 -5.85 0.03
N TYR A 226 -14.86 -5.51 0.31
CA TYR A 226 -15.44 -5.61 1.65
C TYR A 226 -16.08 -6.98 1.82
N SER A 227 -15.48 -7.85 2.65
CA SER A 227 -16.02 -9.17 2.96
C SER A 227 -17.23 -9.09 3.88
N ASP A 228 -17.27 -8.08 4.76
CA ASP A 228 -18.31 -7.94 5.77
C ASP A 228 -18.69 -6.49 6.11
N ARG A 229 -19.79 -6.35 6.80
CA ARG A 229 -20.30 -5.14 7.46
C ARG A 229 -21.22 -5.52 8.63
N ARG A 230 -21.73 -4.51 9.36
CA ARG A 230 -22.73 -4.64 10.43
C ARG A 230 -22.26 -5.52 11.58
N TYR A 231 -21.21 -5.05 12.26
CA TYR A 231 -20.52 -5.73 13.34
C TYR A 231 -21.35 -5.73 14.63
N HIS A 232 -21.45 -6.87 15.29
CA HIS A 232 -22.17 -7.05 16.56
C HIS A 232 -21.55 -8.16 17.38
N PHE A 233 -21.70 -8.07 18.70
CA PHE A 233 -21.35 -9.17 19.61
C PHE A 233 -22.57 -10.02 19.87
N GLU A 234 -22.38 -11.32 19.90
CA GLU A 234 -23.37 -12.30 20.35
C GLU A 234 -23.08 -12.82 21.77
N ASP A 235 -23.95 -13.69 22.30
CA ASP A 235 -23.83 -14.23 23.65
C ASP A 235 -22.61 -15.13 23.84
N ASP A 236 -22.01 -15.62 22.78
CA ASP A 236 -20.76 -16.39 22.77
C ASP A 236 -19.51 -15.51 22.98
N GLY A 237 -19.67 -14.18 22.99
CA GLY A 237 -18.60 -13.19 23.13
C GLY A 237 -17.76 -12.98 21.87
N VAL A 238 -18.14 -13.56 20.74
CA VAL A 238 -17.48 -13.39 19.44
C VAL A 238 -18.02 -12.13 18.74
N LEU A 239 -17.14 -11.43 18.05
CA LEU A 239 -17.52 -10.34 17.17
C LEU A 239 -17.97 -10.93 15.84
N HIS A 240 -19.27 -10.93 15.61
CA HIS A 240 -19.92 -11.37 14.38
C HIS A 240 -20.11 -10.25 13.38
N SER A 241 -20.38 -10.61 12.12
CA SER A 241 -20.62 -9.65 11.05
C SER A 241 -21.57 -10.22 9.99
N MET A 242 -22.17 -9.32 9.22
CA MET A 242 -22.90 -9.71 8.02
C MET A 242 -21.92 -9.86 6.85
N VAL A 243 -21.82 -11.06 6.31
CA VAL A 243 -21.03 -11.33 5.10
C VAL A 243 -21.69 -10.65 3.90
N ASN A 244 -20.88 -9.91 3.11
CA ASN A 244 -21.39 -9.11 2.00
C ASN A 244 -21.62 -9.93 0.73
N PHE A 245 -20.62 -10.68 0.29
CA PHE A 245 -20.66 -11.48 -0.94
C PHE A 245 -21.04 -12.93 -0.67
N THR A 246 -21.71 -13.59 -1.60
CA THR A 246 -21.78 -15.05 -1.58
C THR A 246 -20.41 -15.68 -1.76
N ASP A 247 -20.25 -16.95 -1.36
CA ASP A 247 -18.97 -17.66 -1.53
C ASP A 247 -18.55 -17.72 -3.00
N GLU A 248 -19.51 -17.85 -3.95
CA GLU A 248 -19.24 -17.87 -5.40
C GLU A 248 -18.76 -16.52 -5.93
N GLU A 249 -19.34 -15.41 -5.46
CA GLU A 249 -18.94 -14.07 -5.87
C GLU A 249 -17.54 -13.72 -5.31
N ALA A 250 -17.31 -13.94 -4.01
CA ALA A 250 -16.01 -13.73 -3.38
C ALA A 250 -14.92 -14.57 -4.05
N LYS A 251 -15.22 -15.85 -4.34
CA LYS A 251 -14.29 -16.71 -5.07
C LYS A 251 -14.03 -16.22 -6.49
N ALA A 252 -15.03 -15.70 -7.19
CA ALA A 252 -14.87 -15.16 -8.53
C ALA A 252 -13.96 -13.92 -8.55
N ILE A 253 -14.04 -13.05 -7.53
CA ILE A 253 -13.13 -11.92 -7.34
C ILE A 253 -11.68 -12.44 -7.20
N VAL A 254 -11.45 -13.39 -6.29
CA VAL A 254 -10.12 -13.92 -5.99
C VAL A 254 -9.54 -14.66 -7.21
N ASP A 255 -10.28 -15.59 -7.80
CA ASP A 255 -9.82 -16.41 -8.91
C ASP A 255 -9.44 -15.54 -10.12
N GLU A 256 -10.28 -14.55 -10.48
CA GLU A 256 -10.00 -13.66 -11.60
C GLU A 256 -8.79 -12.77 -11.34
N THR A 257 -8.65 -12.29 -10.09
CA THR A 257 -7.50 -11.48 -9.67
C THR A 257 -6.20 -12.27 -9.76
N HIS A 258 -6.18 -13.48 -9.21
CA HIS A 258 -5.01 -14.36 -9.26
C HIS A 258 -4.69 -14.80 -10.69
N ARG A 259 -5.71 -15.05 -11.53
CA ARG A 259 -5.51 -15.35 -12.97
C ARG A 259 -4.79 -14.20 -13.69
N LEU A 260 -5.00 -12.96 -13.28
CA LEU A 260 -4.33 -11.78 -13.81
C LEU A 260 -2.97 -11.46 -13.13
N GLY A 261 -2.49 -12.36 -12.26
CA GLY A 261 -1.23 -12.21 -11.55
C GLY A 261 -1.23 -11.08 -10.50
N LYS A 262 -2.41 -10.74 -9.99
CA LYS A 262 -2.61 -9.73 -8.94
C LYS A 262 -3.00 -10.41 -7.63
N LYS A 263 -3.00 -9.64 -6.52
CA LYS A 263 -3.36 -10.09 -5.18
C LYS A 263 -4.63 -9.43 -4.68
N VAL A 264 -5.27 -10.03 -3.68
CA VAL A 264 -6.54 -9.58 -3.12
C VAL A 264 -6.38 -9.20 -1.64
N ALA A 265 -6.86 -8.01 -1.31
CA ALA A 265 -7.01 -7.52 0.06
C ALA A 265 -8.49 -7.52 0.44
N ALA A 266 -8.83 -8.11 1.59
CA ALA A 266 -10.21 -8.16 2.07
C ALA A 266 -10.37 -7.38 3.38
N HIS A 267 -11.26 -6.37 3.38
CA HIS A 267 -11.74 -5.77 4.62
C HIS A 267 -12.59 -6.79 5.37
N CYS A 268 -12.18 -7.15 6.57
CA CYS A 268 -12.87 -8.11 7.43
C CYS A 268 -12.71 -7.67 8.88
N ILE A 269 -13.81 -7.35 9.55
CA ILE A 269 -13.80 -6.99 10.97
C ILE A 269 -14.36 -8.13 11.83
N GLY A 270 -15.51 -8.69 11.47
CA GLY A 270 -16.13 -9.78 12.21
C GLY A 270 -15.61 -11.15 11.80
N SER A 271 -15.81 -12.13 12.69
CA SER A 271 -15.38 -13.52 12.47
C SER A 271 -15.96 -14.16 11.21
N ASP A 272 -17.21 -13.83 10.86
CA ASP A 272 -17.89 -14.39 9.68
C ASP A 272 -17.27 -13.88 8.37
N GLY A 273 -16.93 -12.56 8.31
CA GLY A 273 -16.24 -11.96 7.17
C GLY A 273 -14.83 -12.51 6.99
N ILE A 274 -14.10 -12.70 8.09
CA ILE A 274 -12.77 -13.32 8.08
C ILE A 274 -12.86 -14.75 7.54
N ALA A 275 -13.82 -15.54 8.04
CA ALA A 275 -14.01 -16.91 7.58
C ALA A 275 -14.36 -16.98 6.08
N ALA A 276 -15.24 -16.09 5.60
CA ALA A 276 -15.61 -16.02 4.19
C ALA A 276 -14.41 -15.64 3.30
N ALA A 277 -13.61 -14.64 3.70
CA ALA A 277 -12.41 -14.22 2.98
C ALA A 277 -11.35 -15.33 2.93
N LEU A 278 -11.12 -16.02 4.04
CA LEU A 278 -10.20 -17.17 4.08
C LEU A 278 -10.69 -18.32 3.18
N ARG A 279 -12.01 -18.61 3.12
CA ARG A 279 -12.58 -19.60 2.18
C ARG A 279 -12.38 -19.18 0.73
N ALA A 280 -12.58 -17.90 0.42
CA ALA A 280 -12.37 -17.36 -0.93
C ALA A 280 -10.91 -17.44 -1.39
N GLY A 281 -9.94 -17.41 -0.46
CA GLY A 281 -8.51 -17.55 -0.75
C GLY A 281 -7.78 -16.22 -0.95
N VAL A 282 -8.12 -15.19 -0.18
CA VAL A 282 -7.47 -13.86 -0.23
C VAL A 282 -6.01 -13.92 0.20
N ASP A 283 -5.24 -12.90 -0.18
CA ASP A 283 -3.82 -12.76 0.19
C ASP A 283 -3.65 -12.03 1.51
N THR A 284 -4.53 -11.07 1.83
CA THR A 284 -4.50 -10.34 3.10
C THR A 284 -5.89 -10.18 3.72
N ILE A 285 -5.92 -10.25 5.07
CA ILE A 285 -7.03 -9.80 5.90
C ILE A 285 -6.65 -8.44 6.46
N GLU A 286 -7.47 -7.44 6.19
CA GLU A 286 -7.33 -6.08 6.69
C GLU A 286 -8.24 -5.91 7.93
N HIS A 287 -7.76 -5.22 8.97
CA HIS A 287 -8.37 -5.07 10.29
C HIS A 287 -8.34 -6.38 11.09
N GLY A 288 -9.37 -7.20 11.06
CA GLY A 288 -9.32 -8.54 11.62
C GLY A 288 -9.66 -8.60 13.13
N ASP A 289 -10.36 -7.62 13.67
CA ASP A 289 -10.71 -7.52 15.10
C ASP A 289 -11.36 -8.80 15.65
N GLY A 290 -12.20 -9.44 14.84
CA GLY A 290 -12.94 -10.66 15.18
C GLY A 290 -12.18 -11.97 14.98
N PHE A 291 -10.85 -11.95 14.85
CA PHE A 291 -10.09 -13.18 14.71
C PHE A 291 -10.28 -14.11 15.92
N THR A 292 -10.83 -15.29 15.68
CA THR A 292 -10.88 -16.39 16.66
C THR A 292 -9.61 -17.26 16.56
N ASP A 293 -9.38 -18.11 17.57
CA ASP A 293 -8.23 -19.04 17.56
C ASP A 293 -8.21 -19.94 16.32
N ALA A 294 -9.37 -20.44 15.89
CA ALA A 294 -9.49 -21.30 14.70
C ALA A 294 -9.17 -20.55 13.41
N LEU A 295 -9.62 -19.29 13.28
CA LEU A 295 -9.36 -18.47 12.11
C LEU A 295 -7.89 -18.03 12.03
N LEU A 296 -7.25 -17.77 13.17
CA LEU A 296 -5.80 -17.52 13.22
C LEU A 296 -4.99 -18.76 12.79
N ASP A 297 -5.39 -19.96 13.22
CA ASP A 297 -4.75 -21.20 12.78
C ASP A 297 -4.93 -21.42 11.27
N GLU A 298 -6.11 -21.12 10.73
CA GLU A 298 -6.39 -21.21 9.29
C GLU A 298 -5.56 -20.19 8.50
N ALA A 299 -5.51 -18.93 8.95
CA ALA A 299 -4.72 -17.87 8.30
C ALA A 299 -3.22 -18.23 8.28
N ALA A 300 -2.67 -18.69 9.41
CA ALA A 300 -1.29 -19.15 9.49
C ALA A 300 -1.01 -20.33 8.54
N LYS A 301 -1.88 -21.35 8.52
CA LYS A 301 -1.77 -22.51 7.63
C LYS A 301 -1.82 -22.14 6.15
N LYS A 302 -2.67 -21.17 5.77
CA LYS A 302 -2.80 -20.69 4.39
C LYS A 302 -1.71 -19.68 4.00
N GLY A 303 -0.95 -19.15 4.96
CA GLY A 303 0.05 -18.12 4.72
C GLY A 303 -0.54 -16.76 4.38
N VAL A 304 -1.80 -16.52 4.76
CA VAL A 304 -2.50 -15.23 4.59
C VAL A 304 -1.87 -14.22 5.55
N TYR A 305 -1.62 -13.00 5.06
CA TYR A 305 -1.11 -11.94 5.90
C TYR A 305 -2.24 -11.24 6.64
N TRP A 306 -1.99 -10.87 7.87
CA TRP A 306 -2.85 -9.98 8.63
C TRP A 306 -2.27 -8.57 8.68
N VAL A 307 -3.11 -7.57 8.39
CA VAL A 307 -2.80 -6.14 8.43
C VAL A 307 -3.77 -5.50 9.42
N PRO A 308 -3.42 -5.41 10.71
CA PRO A 308 -4.38 -5.12 11.78
C PRO A 308 -4.88 -3.67 11.79
N THR A 309 -4.08 -2.67 11.42
CA THR A 309 -4.49 -1.25 11.41
C THR A 309 -4.92 -0.70 12.78
N ILE A 310 -4.18 -1.06 13.82
CA ILE A 310 -4.52 -0.74 15.22
C ILE A 310 -4.63 0.76 15.44
N THR A 311 -3.78 1.55 14.77
CA THR A 311 -3.75 3.01 14.92
C THR A 311 -5.09 3.64 14.59
N VAL A 312 -5.72 3.27 13.47
CA VAL A 312 -7.02 3.83 13.08
C VAL A 312 -8.12 3.35 14.03
N GLY A 313 -8.12 2.06 14.42
CA GLY A 313 -9.07 1.52 15.38
C GLY A 313 -9.08 2.31 16.68
N ALA A 314 -7.89 2.56 17.25
CA ALA A 314 -7.72 3.34 18.46
C ALA A 314 -8.11 4.83 18.29
N TYR A 315 -7.87 5.40 17.10
CA TYR A 315 -8.21 6.80 16.79
C TYR A 315 -9.72 7.03 16.67
N VAL A 316 -10.42 6.16 15.94
CA VAL A 316 -11.85 6.36 15.67
C VAL A 316 -12.77 5.89 16.81
N ALA A 317 -12.33 4.92 17.62
CA ALA A 317 -13.17 4.29 18.66
C ALA A 317 -13.79 5.29 19.64
N PRO A 318 -13.09 6.30 20.17
CA PRO A 318 -13.71 7.29 21.09
C PRO A 318 -14.83 8.09 20.43
N GLY A 319 -14.68 8.47 19.16
CA GLY A 319 -15.67 9.25 18.40
C GLY A 319 -16.88 8.42 17.96
N ARG A 320 -16.64 7.17 17.52
CA ARG A 320 -17.71 6.23 17.08
C ARG A 320 -18.44 5.59 18.24
N GLY A 321 -17.78 5.32 19.37
CA GLY A 321 -18.39 4.72 20.56
C GLY A 321 -18.89 3.28 20.37
N GLY A 322 -19.76 2.80 21.30
CA GLY A 322 -20.41 1.50 21.18
C GLY A 322 -19.43 0.32 21.09
N ASN A 323 -19.60 -0.52 20.08
CA ASN A 323 -18.76 -1.71 19.87
C ASN A 323 -17.31 -1.37 19.52
N TRP A 324 -17.03 -0.20 18.93
CA TRP A 324 -15.68 0.21 18.53
C TRP A 324 -14.70 0.22 19.69
N VAL A 325 -15.13 0.66 20.88
CA VAL A 325 -14.28 0.66 22.07
C VAL A 325 -13.91 -0.75 22.50
N LYS A 326 -14.85 -1.71 22.40
CA LYS A 326 -14.60 -3.12 22.74
C LYS A 326 -13.70 -3.80 21.69
N MET A 327 -13.81 -3.40 20.43
CA MET A 327 -13.04 -3.97 19.33
C MET A 327 -11.54 -3.72 19.52
N VAL A 328 -11.14 -2.55 20.02
CA VAL A 328 -9.72 -2.26 20.31
C VAL A 328 -9.10 -3.28 21.31
N ASP A 329 -9.85 -3.64 22.37
CA ASP A 329 -9.38 -4.64 23.33
C ASP A 329 -9.37 -6.05 22.73
N LEU A 330 -10.37 -6.37 21.89
CA LEU A 330 -10.46 -7.66 21.23
C LEU A 330 -9.30 -7.86 20.24
N GLU A 331 -9.00 -6.85 19.45
CA GLU A 331 -7.89 -6.85 18.50
C GLU A 331 -6.54 -7.08 19.20
N LYS A 332 -6.31 -6.44 20.35
CA LYS A 332 -5.11 -6.69 21.16
C LYS A 332 -4.99 -8.14 21.58
N ILE A 333 -6.09 -8.77 22.00
CA ILE A 333 -6.11 -10.19 22.38
C ILE A 333 -5.82 -11.06 21.16
N ALA A 334 -6.44 -10.79 20.01
CA ALA A 334 -6.22 -11.49 18.76
C ALA A 334 -4.75 -11.37 18.30
N PHE A 335 -4.18 -10.17 18.41
CA PHE A 335 -2.77 -9.91 18.04
C PHE A 335 -1.80 -10.75 18.87
N GLN A 336 -1.98 -10.81 20.19
CA GLN A 336 -1.15 -11.63 21.08
C GLN A 336 -1.26 -13.13 20.78
N LYS A 337 -2.42 -13.60 20.36
CA LYS A 337 -2.63 -14.99 19.92
C LYS A 337 -1.98 -15.25 18.57
N ALA A 338 -2.09 -14.31 17.63
CA ALA A 338 -1.49 -14.38 16.31
C ALA A 338 0.04 -14.53 16.38
N LEU A 339 0.70 -13.78 17.28
CA LEU A 339 2.14 -13.91 17.51
C LEU A 339 2.53 -15.34 17.93
N LYS A 340 1.75 -15.97 18.81
CA LYS A 340 2.00 -17.34 19.27
C LYS A 340 1.77 -18.40 18.19
N LYS A 341 0.91 -18.08 17.22
CA LYS A 341 0.53 -18.96 16.09
C LYS A 341 1.36 -18.71 14.83
N ASN A 342 2.33 -17.77 14.89
CA ASN A 342 3.17 -17.38 13.76
C ASN A 342 2.37 -16.89 12.53
N VAL A 343 1.26 -16.19 12.74
CA VAL A 343 0.56 -15.48 11.67
C VAL A 343 1.48 -14.39 11.13
N LYS A 344 1.56 -14.24 9.81
CA LYS A 344 2.33 -13.18 9.18
C LYS A 344 1.61 -11.85 9.38
N ILE A 345 2.19 -10.95 10.17
CA ILE A 345 1.64 -9.61 10.42
C ILE A 345 2.47 -8.58 9.65
N ALA A 346 1.84 -7.86 8.73
CA ALA A 346 2.43 -6.75 8.00
C ALA A 346 1.89 -5.42 8.53
N LEU A 347 2.77 -4.41 8.65
CA LEU A 347 2.38 -3.10 9.12
C LEU A 347 1.50 -2.40 8.09
N GLY A 348 0.30 -2.00 8.52
CA GLY A 348 -0.61 -1.13 7.81
C GLY A 348 -1.41 -0.34 8.83
N THR A 349 -1.67 0.93 8.56
CA THR A 349 -2.17 1.88 9.55
C THR A 349 -3.60 2.35 9.31
N ASP A 350 -4.09 2.17 8.08
CA ASP A 350 -5.32 2.80 7.59
C ASP A 350 -5.26 4.34 7.66
N ALA A 351 -4.05 4.88 7.37
CA ALA A 351 -3.86 6.32 7.25
C ALA A 351 -4.76 6.90 6.16
N GLY A 352 -5.48 7.95 6.50
CA GLY A 352 -6.63 8.46 5.77
C GLY A 352 -7.91 8.25 6.56
N GLY A 353 -8.08 7.15 7.28
CA GLY A 353 -9.08 6.99 8.32
C GLY A 353 -8.82 7.91 9.53
N PHE A 354 -7.56 8.19 9.81
CA PHE A 354 -7.13 9.35 10.60
C PHE A 354 -6.54 10.45 9.68
N ASP A 355 -6.56 11.70 10.14
CA ASP A 355 -5.96 12.80 9.35
C ASP A 355 -4.44 12.66 9.33
N TRP A 356 -3.86 12.72 8.14
CA TRP A 356 -2.42 12.59 7.88
C TRP A 356 -1.53 13.60 8.61
N LYS A 357 -2.09 14.71 9.07
CA LYS A 357 -1.38 15.74 9.82
C LYS A 357 -1.47 15.56 11.34
N GLU A 358 -2.44 14.78 11.79
CA GLU A 358 -2.70 14.59 13.23
C GLU A 358 -1.92 13.43 13.80
N LEU A 359 -1.79 12.34 13.06
CA LEU A 359 -1.07 11.15 13.48
C LEU A 359 0.04 10.78 12.50
N ASN A 360 1.09 10.15 13.06
CA ASN A 360 2.19 9.58 12.30
C ASN A 360 1.95 8.07 12.15
N GLU A 361 2.08 7.55 10.95
CA GLU A 361 1.90 6.12 10.64
C GLU A 361 2.82 5.23 11.51
N ALA A 362 3.96 5.75 11.96
CA ALA A 362 4.88 5.02 12.85
C ALA A 362 4.31 4.75 14.26
N GLU A 363 3.12 5.27 14.60
CA GLU A 363 2.38 4.88 15.81
C GLU A 363 2.08 3.38 15.81
N GLU A 364 1.86 2.78 14.66
CA GLU A 364 1.60 1.35 14.50
C GLU A 364 2.73 0.49 15.05
N PHE A 365 4.00 0.89 14.89
CA PHE A 365 5.14 0.20 15.52
C PHE A 365 5.05 0.19 17.04
N VAL A 366 4.55 1.29 17.62
CA VAL A 366 4.38 1.43 19.08
C VAL A 366 3.29 0.49 19.57
N TYR A 367 2.16 0.43 18.87
CA TYR A 367 1.09 -0.54 19.18
C TYR A 367 1.60 -1.98 19.09
N TYR A 368 2.32 -2.35 18.03
CA TYR A 368 2.85 -3.70 17.86
C TYR A 368 3.78 -4.11 18.99
N ALA A 369 4.67 -3.20 19.41
CA ALA A 369 5.54 -3.45 20.56
C ALA A 369 4.75 -3.57 21.87
N ASN A 370 3.76 -2.69 22.10
CA ASN A 370 2.90 -2.72 23.29
C ASN A 370 2.00 -3.97 23.33
N TYR A 371 1.70 -4.57 22.17
CA TYR A 371 0.88 -5.78 22.06
C TYR A 371 1.71 -7.06 22.08
N GLY A 372 3.04 -6.97 22.18
CA GLY A 372 3.92 -8.09 22.49
C GLY A 372 4.97 -8.47 21.46
N MET A 373 5.10 -7.73 20.36
CA MET A 373 6.29 -7.87 19.50
C MET A 373 7.52 -7.34 20.19
N THR A 374 8.67 -7.99 19.98
CA THR A 374 9.95 -7.34 20.27
C THR A 374 10.15 -6.14 19.33
N PRO A 375 10.94 -5.13 19.72
CA PRO A 375 11.21 -3.99 18.82
C PRO A 375 11.72 -4.41 17.44
N MET A 376 12.55 -5.45 17.36
CA MET A 376 13.05 -5.98 16.07
C MET A 376 11.92 -6.61 15.25
N GLN A 377 10.99 -7.34 15.86
CA GLN A 377 9.82 -7.89 15.17
C GLN A 377 8.92 -6.77 14.64
N ALA A 378 8.67 -5.73 15.45
CA ALA A 378 7.91 -4.57 15.02
C ALA A 378 8.59 -3.87 13.82
N ILE A 379 9.90 -3.62 13.86
CA ILE A 379 10.65 -3.04 12.74
C ILE A 379 10.51 -3.93 11.48
N ARG A 380 10.65 -5.23 11.60
CA ARG A 380 10.52 -6.16 10.47
C ARG A 380 9.10 -6.21 9.90
N SER A 381 8.07 -6.05 10.74
CA SER A 381 6.68 -5.98 10.26
C SER A 381 6.39 -4.76 9.40
N GLY A 382 7.16 -3.68 9.52
CA GLY A 382 7.09 -2.47 8.69
C GLY A 382 8.22 -2.34 7.66
N THR A 383 9.04 -3.37 7.45
CA THR A 383 10.14 -3.36 6.47
C THR A 383 10.19 -4.65 5.65
N VAL A 384 10.63 -5.74 6.24
CA VAL A 384 10.86 -7.04 5.57
C VAL A 384 9.55 -7.70 5.16
N VAL A 385 8.59 -7.77 6.08
CA VAL A 385 7.30 -8.45 5.83
C VAL A 385 6.49 -7.76 4.74
N PRO A 386 6.36 -6.41 4.72
CA PRO A 386 5.75 -5.71 3.59
C PRO A 386 6.48 -5.95 2.26
N ALA A 387 7.79 -5.98 2.25
CA ALA A 387 8.55 -6.25 1.02
C ALA A 387 8.24 -7.66 0.47
N GLU A 388 8.07 -8.65 1.34
CA GLU A 388 7.61 -10.00 0.95
C GLU A 388 6.17 -9.95 0.41
N LEU A 389 5.25 -9.32 1.13
CA LEU A 389 3.85 -9.19 0.74
C LEU A 389 3.68 -8.52 -0.63
N LEU A 390 4.43 -7.44 -0.88
CA LEU A 390 4.37 -6.67 -2.12
C LEU A 390 5.14 -7.33 -3.28
N GLY A 391 5.85 -8.44 -3.04
CA GLY A 391 6.67 -9.11 -4.04
C GLY A 391 7.97 -8.36 -4.38
N TRP A 392 8.52 -7.62 -3.44
CA TRP A 392 9.73 -6.79 -3.59
C TRP A 392 10.89 -7.20 -2.68
N SER A 393 10.90 -8.44 -2.17
CA SER A 393 11.97 -8.95 -1.30
C SER A 393 13.37 -8.87 -1.92
N ASP A 394 13.46 -8.92 -3.25
CA ASP A 394 14.70 -8.73 -4.01
C ASP A 394 15.11 -7.25 -4.15
N LYS A 395 14.24 -6.31 -3.79
CA LYS A 395 14.39 -4.87 -4.06
C LYS A 395 14.36 -4.00 -2.81
N ALA A 396 13.61 -4.40 -1.77
CA ALA A 396 13.34 -3.58 -0.59
C ALA A 396 13.38 -4.41 0.71
N GLY A 397 13.07 -3.78 1.84
CA GLY A 397 12.88 -4.39 3.15
C GLY A 397 14.16 -4.58 3.96
N THR A 398 15.34 -4.60 3.34
CA THR A 398 16.63 -4.71 4.02
C THR A 398 17.67 -3.78 3.36
N ILE A 399 18.70 -3.41 4.12
CA ILE A 399 19.86 -2.65 3.61
C ILE A 399 20.95 -3.64 3.18
N GLU A 400 20.92 -4.04 1.90
CA GLU A 400 21.85 -4.98 1.28
C GLU A 400 22.24 -4.54 -0.12
N ALA A 401 23.42 -4.95 -0.57
CA ALA A 401 23.87 -4.69 -1.95
C ALA A 401 22.85 -5.22 -2.99
N GLY A 402 22.57 -4.43 -4.01
CA GLY A 402 21.62 -4.71 -5.09
C GLY A 402 20.20 -4.21 -4.83
N LYS A 403 19.81 -3.91 -3.58
CA LYS A 403 18.49 -3.37 -3.23
C LYS A 403 18.39 -1.87 -3.48
N TRP A 404 17.18 -1.37 -3.49
CA TRP A 404 16.93 0.07 -3.59
C TRP A 404 17.56 0.81 -2.42
N ALA A 405 18.09 1.99 -2.70
CA ALA A 405 18.60 2.89 -1.68
C ALA A 405 17.43 3.68 -1.05
N ASP A 406 16.58 2.94 -0.34
CA ASP A 406 15.47 3.43 0.47
C ASP A 406 15.88 3.29 1.94
N ILE A 407 16.32 4.40 2.55
CA ILE A 407 17.05 4.42 3.83
C ILE A 407 16.47 5.52 4.70
N VAL A 408 16.23 5.20 5.97
CA VAL A 408 15.82 6.18 6.99
C VAL A 408 16.78 6.18 8.16
N ALA A 409 16.78 7.28 8.93
CA ALA A 409 17.52 7.32 10.20
C ALA A 409 16.75 8.05 11.28
N VAL A 410 16.94 7.58 12.52
CA VAL A 410 16.45 8.18 13.77
C VAL A 410 17.63 8.50 14.68
N SER A 411 17.46 9.47 15.60
CA SER A 411 18.55 9.89 16.49
C SER A 411 18.90 8.85 17.54
N GLY A 412 17.89 8.17 18.09
CA GLY A 412 18.07 7.21 19.20
C GLY A 412 18.20 5.76 18.76
N ASP A 413 18.00 4.86 19.72
CA ASP A 413 18.02 3.41 19.53
C ASP A 413 16.60 2.83 19.57
N PRO A 414 15.97 2.54 18.42
CA PRO A 414 14.59 2.04 18.39
C PRO A 414 14.44 0.63 18.98
N LEU A 415 15.54 -0.10 19.23
CA LEU A 415 15.49 -1.36 19.93
C LEU A 415 15.34 -1.19 21.46
N LYS A 416 15.64 0.01 21.97
CA LYS A 416 15.44 0.38 23.39
C LYS A 416 14.17 1.20 23.57
N ASP A 417 13.88 2.09 22.64
CA ASP A 417 12.70 2.95 22.61
C ASP A 417 12.09 2.96 21.20
N ILE A 418 11.07 2.15 20.98
CA ILE A 418 10.42 2.02 19.69
C ILE A 418 9.80 3.34 19.20
N THR A 419 9.50 4.27 20.12
CA THR A 419 8.92 5.59 19.78
C THR A 419 9.90 6.46 18.98
N GLU A 420 11.19 6.12 18.92
CA GLU A 420 12.16 6.78 18.05
C GLU A 420 11.72 6.74 16.58
N LEU A 421 11.02 5.67 16.14
CA LEU A 421 10.55 5.54 14.77
C LEU A 421 9.52 6.62 14.37
N LYS A 422 8.91 7.29 15.34
CA LYS A 422 8.01 8.43 15.10
C LYS A 422 8.77 9.74 14.82
N ARG A 423 10.09 9.76 14.98
CA ARG A 423 10.95 10.95 14.91
C ARG A 423 12.06 10.77 13.86
N VAL A 424 11.68 10.31 12.66
CA VAL A 424 12.62 10.14 11.55
C VAL A 424 13.29 11.47 11.21
N LYS A 425 14.62 11.48 11.14
CA LYS A 425 15.47 12.64 10.89
C LYS A 425 16.12 12.63 9.52
N PHE A 426 16.21 11.47 8.90
CA PHE A 426 16.78 11.32 7.56
C PHE A 426 15.90 10.39 6.74
N VAL A 427 15.63 10.77 5.49
CA VAL A 427 14.89 9.96 4.52
C VAL A 427 15.59 10.03 3.16
N MET A 428 16.00 8.88 2.66
CA MET A 428 16.44 8.67 1.29
C MET A 428 15.51 7.68 0.60
N LYS A 429 15.06 8.00 -0.61
CA LYS A 429 14.31 7.08 -1.48
C LYS A 429 14.97 7.07 -2.86
N ALA A 430 15.25 5.88 -3.39
CA ALA A 430 15.94 5.71 -4.69
C ALA A 430 17.24 6.51 -4.79
N GLY A 431 18.01 6.61 -3.70
CA GLY A 431 19.26 7.36 -3.63
C GLY A 431 19.11 8.89 -3.57
N ALA A 432 17.90 9.42 -3.65
CA ALA A 432 17.63 10.84 -3.48
C ALA A 432 17.25 11.15 -2.02
N VAL A 433 17.84 12.20 -1.45
CA VAL A 433 17.55 12.64 -0.07
C VAL A 433 16.33 13.57 -0.09
N TYR A 434 15.32 13.23 0.70
CA TYR A 434 14.09 14.01 0.87
C TYR A 434 14.05 14.75 2.20
N LYS A 435 14.73 14.22 3.22
CA LYS A 435 14.84 14.82 4.54
C LYS A 435 16.23 14.57 5.11
N ASN A 436 16.85 15.60 5.69
CA ASN A 436 18.10 15.47 6.44
C ASN A 436 18.13 16.51 7.57
N GLU A 437 17.77 16.08 8.77
CA GLU A 437 17.73 16.86 10.01
C GLU A 437 18.67 16.24 11.08
N VAL A 438 19.63 15.42 10.66
CA VAL A 438 20.66 14.86 11.56
C VAL A 438 21.77 15.90 11.66
N HIS A 439 21.99 16.43 12.88
CA HIS A 439 22.99 17.45 13.22
C HIS A 439 24.06 16.90 14.15
#